data_36722acf4a2f88540a92529aa71070df
#
_entry.id   36722acf4a2f88540a92529aa71070df
#
_cell.length_a   1.000
_cell.length_b   1.000
_cell.length_c   1.000
_cell.angle_alpha   90.00
_cell.angle_beta   90.00
_cell.angle_gamma   90.00
#
_symmetry.space_group_name_H-M   'P 1'
#
loop_
_entity.id
_entity.type
_entity.pdbx_description
1 polymer ?
#
loop_
_entity_poly.entity_id
_entity_poly.type
_entity_poly.pdbx_seq_one_letter_code
_entity_poly.pdbx_strand_id
1 'polypeptide(L)'
;MRGMALGILVCVAVGISGCSSERQGRDFSVPKDLCGVSVPEKALGALLPSSGERVDVAEGASAGGSVETCEVSVDGDAVLSVERQRVDASRSAWNIASYDHRIGQVETADDETVAYAGRAAVSVVSCGEEKAVSSYVRVLAPGRSGKKAMRELISGYTASLRGQDPCG
;
A
#
# COMPACT_ATOMS: atom_id res chain seq x y z
N MET A 1 -60.03 14.84 -60.55
CA MET A 1 -58.94 15.83 -60.64
C MET A 1 -57.99 15.65 -59.45
N ARG A 2 -56.82 15.57 -59.75
CA ARG A 2 -55.61 15.08 -59.03
C ARG A 2 -55.42 15.75 -57.67
N GLY A 3 -55.40 14.96 -56.62
CA GLY A 3 -54.94 15.36 -55.30
C GLY A 3 -53.55 14.70 -54.99
N MET A 4 -52.58 15.54 -54.85
CA MET A 4 -51.20 15.21 -54.62
C MET A 4 -50.99 15.03 -53.13
N ALA A 5 -50.70 13.81 -52.66
CA ALA A 5 -50.35 13.49 -51.27
C ALA A 5 -48.87 13.80 -51.05
N LEU A 6 -48.60 14.76 -50.15
CA LEU A 6 -47.28 15.16 -49.75
C LEU A 6 -46.88 14.26 -48.53
N GLY A 7 -45.98 13.31 -48.76
CA GLY A 7 -45.43 12.47 -47.70
C GLY A 7 -44.35 13.22 -46.91
N ILE A 8 -44.56 13.39 -45.62
CA ILE A 8 -43.57 13.93 -44.69
C ILE A 8 -42.70 12.78 -44.17
N LEU A 9 -41.44 12.77 -44.58
CA LEU A 9 -40.43 11.86 -44.10
C LEU A 9 -39.88 12.39 -42.78
N VAL A 10 -40.28 11.78 -41.66
CA VAL A 10 -39.72 12.07 -40.32
C VAL A 10 -38.45 11.25 -40.13
N CYS A 11 -37.28 11.90 -40.23
CA CYS A 11 -36.01 11.33 -39.85
C CYS A 11 -35.89 11.35 -38.33
N VAL A 12 -36.06 10.17 -37.68
CA VAL A 12 -35.74 9.98 -36.27
C VAL A 12 -34.24 9.79 -36.16
N ALA A 13 -33.51 10.81 -35.73
CA ALA A 13 -32.12 10.73 -35.36
C ALA A 13 -32.01 10.04 -33.98
N VAL A 14 -31.69 8.77 -33.98
CA VAL A 14 -31.33 8.03 -32.75
C VAL A 14 -29.94 8.47 -32.32
N GLY A 15 -29.86 9.40 -31.37
CA GLY A 15 -28.64 9.80 -30.70
C GLY A 15 -28.15 8.63 -29.85
N ILE A 16 -27.13 7.94 -30.32
CA ILE A 16 -26.38 6.96 -29.50
C ILE A 16 -25.53 7.79 -28.55
N SER A 17 -26.04 8.06 -27.34
CA SER A 17 -25.27 8.57 -26.23
C SER A 17 -24.37 7.39 -25.78
N GLY A 18 -23.19 7.31 -26.38
CA GLY A 18 -22.10 6.44 -25.86
C GLY A 18 -21.71 6.94 -24.48
N CYS A 19 -22.23 6.30 -23.43
CA CYS A 19 -21.61 6.36 -22.13
C CYS A 19 -20.24 5.71 -22.28
N SER A 20 -19.21 6.50 -22.53
CA SER A 20 -17.83 6.13 -22.26
C SER A 20 -17.76 5.91 -20.76
N SER A 21 -17.90 4.69 -20.30
CA SER A 21 -17.41 4.31 -18.99
C SER A 21 -15.91 4.56 -19.04
N GLU A 22 -15.49 5.72 -18.55
CA GLU A 22 -14.10 5.95 -18.21
C GLU A 22 -13.71 4.80 -17.32
N ARG A 23 -12.92 3.90 -17.86
CA ARG A 23 -12.23 2.88 -17.07
C ARG A 23 -11.29 3.64 -16.15
N GLN A 24 -11.78 3.97 -14.96
CA GLN A 24 -10.94 4.39 -13.85
C GLN A 24 -10.09 3.16 -13.49
N GLY A 25 -9.08 2.89 -14.32
CA GLY A 25 -8.10 1.86 -14.15
C GLY A 25 -6.85 2.44 -13.52
N ARG A 26 -6.00 1.56 -13.04
CA ARG A 26 -4.66 1.88 -12.60
C ARG A 26 -3.76 1.91 -13.84
N ASP A 27 -3.14 3.07 -14.14
CA ASP A 27 -2.24 3.26 -15.28
C ASP A 27 -0.76 3.21 -14.86
N PHE A 28 -0.47 3.05 -13.56
CA PHE A 28 0.88 2.86 -13.04
C PHE A 28 1.21 1.38 -12.77
N SER A 29 2.50 1.03 -12.89
CA SER A 29 3.03 -0.26 -12.46
C SER A 29 3.24 -0.27 -10.95
N VAL A 30 2.89 -1.38 -10.27
CA VAL A 30 3.15 -1.54 -8.83
C VAL A 30 4.66 -1.61 -8.58
N PRO A 31 5.19 -0.85 -7.60
CA PRO A 31 6.60 -0.93 -7.25
C PRO A 31 7.01 -2.35 -6.81
N LYS A 32 8.24 -2.74 -7.15
CA LYS A 32 8.84 -4.04 -6.77
C LYS A 32 9.59 -3.97 -5.46
N ASP A 33 9.91 -2.78 -5.01
CA ASP A 33 10.57 -2.51 -3.75
C ASP A 33 10.01 -1.25 -3.08
N LEU A 34 10.26 -1.12 -1.80
CA LEU A 34 9.99 0.04 -0.98
C LEU A 34 11.32 0.53 -0.43
N CYS A 35 11.89 1.57 -1.07
CA CYS A 35 13.17 2.17 -0.72
C CYS A 35 14.28 1.10 -0.57
N GLY A 36 14.47 0.32 -1.64
CA GLY A 36 15.51 -0.72 -1.72
C GLY A 36 15.16 -2.06 -1.06
N VAL A 37 14.03 -2.20 -0.38
CA VAL A 37 13.59 -3.48 0.18
C VAL A 37 12.52 -4.09 -0.72
N SER A 38 12.83 -5.25 -1.30
CA SER A 38 11.91 -5.95 -2.20
C SER A 38 10.62 -6.37 -1.50
N VAL A 39 9.50 -6.29 -2.23
CA VAL A 39 8.16 -6.61 -1.71
C VAL A 39 7.35 -7.48 -2.67
N PRO A 40 6.38 -8.25 -2.16
CA PRO A 40 5.42 -8.96 -3.01
C PRO A 40 4.51 -7.97 -3.76
N GLU A 41 4.75 -7.75 -5.06
CA GLU A 41 4.00 -6.79 -5.90
C GLU A 41 2.48 -6.98 -5.80
N LYS A 42 2.00 -8.24 -5.79
CA LYS A 42 0.58 -8.55 -5.69
C LYS A 42 -0.03 -8.05 -4.37
N ALA A 43 0.70 -8.21 -3.27
CA ALA A 43 0.25 -7.78 -1.95
C ALA A 43 0.25 -6.25 -1.86
N LEU A 44 1.33 -5.60 -2.30
CA LEU A 44 1.41 -4.14 -2.37
C LEU A 44 0.29 -3.58 -3.27
N GLY A 45 0.14 -4.12 -4.48
CA GLY A 45 -0.91 -3.70 -5.41
C GLY A 45 -2.33 -3.84 -4.88
N ALA A 46 -2.59 -4.81 -3.98
CA ALA A 46 -3.89 -4.94 -3.34
C ALA A 46 -4.18 -3.83 -2.30
N LEU A 47 -3.15 -3.17 -1.77
CA LEU A 47 -3.25 -2.11 -0.78
C LEU A 47 -3.22 -0.69 -1.40
N LEU A 48 -2.64 -0.55 -2.59
CA LEU A 48 -2.64 0.72 -3.33
C LEU A 48 -4.03 1.04 -3.89
N PRO A 49 -4.33 2.31 -4.23
CA PRO A 49 -5.57 2.70 -4.89
C PRO A 49 -5.85 1.88 -6.14
N SER A 50 -7.12 1.72 -6.49
CA SER A 50 -7.55 0.99 -7.68
C SER A 50 -7.43 1.80 -8.97
N SER A 51 -7.18 3.10 -8.86
CA SER A 51 -7.00 4.06 -9.95
C SER A 51 -5.82 4.97 -9.67
N GLY A 52 -5.33 5.63 -10.69
CA GLY A 52 -4.22 6.59 -10.65
C GLY A 52 -3.32 6.44 -11.87
N GLU A 53 -2.59 7.50 -12.18
CA GLU A 53 -1.74 7.59 -13.36
C GLU A 53 -0.26 7.37 -13.04
N ARG A 54 0.19 7.83 -11.88
CA ARG A 54 1.60 7.78 -11.49
C ARG A 54 1.78 7.32 -10.04
N VAL A 55 2.78 6.48 -9.83
CA VAL A 55 3.24 6.08 -8.50
C VAL A 55 4.68 6.56 -8.33
N ASP A 56 4.96 7.14 -7.16
CA ASP A 56 6.29 7.56 -6.76
C ASP A 56 6.64 6.89 -5.42
N VAL A 57 7.91 6.50 -5.25
CA VAL A 57 8.46 5.96 -3.99
C VAL A 57 9.62 6.85 -3.59
N ALA A 58 9.56 7.40 -2.39
CA ALA A 58 10.55 8.36 -1.89
C ALA A 58 11.06 7.98 -0.50
N GLU A 59 12.37 8.09 -0.32
CA GLU A 59 13.00 7.99 0.99
C GLU A 59 12.90 9.31 1.73
N GLY A 60 12.69 9.23 3.03
CA GLY A 60 12.74 10.36 3.94
C GLY A 60 13.47 9.99 5.24
N ALA A 61 13.80 10.99 6.01
CA ALA A 61 14.32 10.80 7.35
C ALA A 61 13.57 11.70 8.31
N SER A 62 13.28 11.19 9.51
CA SER A 62 12.75 12.05 10.57
C SER A 62 13.80 13.03 11.06
N ALA A 63 13.36 14.16 11.59
CA ALA A 63 14.25 15.09 12.28
C ALA A 63 14.98 14.35 13.43
N GLY A 64 16.30 14.21 13.32
CA GLY A 64 17.13 13.48 14.27
C GLY A 64 17.72 12.16 13.74
N GLY A 65 17.34 11.71 12.53
CA GLY A 65 17.98 10.57 11.83
C GLY A 65 17.78 9.19 12.46
N SER A 66 16.95 9.05 13.51
CA SER A 66 16.72 7.79 14.21
C SER A 66 15.63 6.90 13.58
N VAL A 67 14.83 7.47 12.69
CA VAL A 67 13.78 6.78 11.95
C VAL A 67 13.97 7.03 10.47
N GLU A 68 14.11 5.96 9.71
CA GLU A 68 14.10 5.97 8.26
C GLU A 68 12.66 5.82 7.79
N THR A 69 12.25 6.61 6.82
CA THR A 69 10.91 6.55 6.27
C THR A 69 10.96 6.25 4.78
N CYS A 70 9.96 5.53 4.30
CA CYS A 70 9.73 5.30 2.88
C CYS A 70 8.26 5.59 2.60
N GLU A 71 7.97 6.49 1.67
CA GLU A 71 6.62 6.87 1.32
C GLU A 71 6.29 6.46 -0.11
N VAL A 72 5.11 5.90 -0.29
CA VAL A 72 4.52 5.64 -1.61
C VAL A 72 3.40 6.63 -1.83
N SER A 73 3.50 7.39 -2.91
CA SER A 73 2.46 8.33 -3.34
C SER A 73 1.85 7.88 -4.67
N VAL A 74 0.55 8.12 -4.86
CA VAL A 74 -0.14 7.96 -6.13
C VAL A 74 -0.73 9.31 -6.51
N ASP A 75 -0.35 9.82 -7.68
CA ASP A 75 -0.75 11.14 -8.19
C ASP A 75 -0.45 12.29 -7.22
N GLY A 76 0.59 12.12 -6.38
CA GLY A 76 1.02 13.08 -5.37
C GLY A 76 0.40 12.90 -3.99
N ASP A 77 -0.60 12.02 -3.84
CA ASP A 77 -1.18 11.70 -2.54
C ASP A 77 -0.43 10.53 -1.89
N ALA A 78 0.05 10.69 -0.66
CA ALA A 78 0.68 9.62 0.11
C ALA A 78 -0.35 8.53 0.43
N VAL A 79 -0.08 7.29 0.00
CA VAL A 79 -1.01 6.15 0.11
C VAL A 79 -0.49 5.02 0.98
N LEU A 80 0.82 4.97 1.21
CA LEU A 80 1.46 4.01 2.10
C LEU A 80 2.77 4.59 2.64
N SER A 81 3.05 4.33 3.90
CA SER A 81 4.34 4.66 4.51
C SER A 81 4.95 3.45 5.20
N VAL A 82 6.27 3.38 5.18
CA VAL A 82 7.08 2.46 5.98
C VAL A 82 8.02 3.28 6.85
N GLU A 83 8.05 2.97 8.14
CA GLU A 83 8.99 3.56 9.09
C GLU A 83 9.88 2.45 9.65
N ARG A 84 11.19 2.64 9.64
CA ARG A 84 12.17 1.73 10.26
C ARG A 84 12.89 2.43 11.39
N GLN A 85 13.05 1.73 12.50
CA GLN A 85 13.79 2.24 13.65
C GLN A 85 14.47 1.11 14.42
N ARG A 86 15.56 1.44 15.10
CA ARG A 86 16.18 0.53 16.06
C ARG A 86 15.37 0.52 17.34
N VAL A 87 15.14 -0.68 17.86
CA VAL A 87 14.39 -0.91 19.10
C VAL A 87 15.15 -1.88 20.00
N ASP A 88 14.73 -1.99 21.24
CA ASP A 88 15.23 -3.00 22.16
C ASP A 88 14.76 -4.41 21.72
N ALA A 89 15.63 -5.42 21.79
CA ALA A 89 15.34 -6.78 21.37
C ALA A 89 14.22 -7.46 22.18
N SER A 90 13.93 -6.97 23.38
CA SER A 90 12.81 -7.45 24.21
C SER A 90 11.44 -7.05 23.68
N ARG A 91 11.37 -6.12 22.72
CA ARG A 91 10.13 -5.63 22.13
C ARG A 91 9.58 -6.58 21.08
N SER A 92 8.40 -7.14 21.30
CA SER A 92 7.71 -7.95 20.29
C SER A 92 6.98 -7.06 19.27
N ALA A 93 6.73 -7.60 18.05
CA ALA A 93 5.94 -6.91 17.04
C ALA A 93 4.53 -6.56 17.56
N TRP A 94 3.92 -7.44 18.35
CA TRP A 94 2.63 -7.21 18.96
C TRP A 94 2.65 -6.02 19.95
N ASN A 95 3.68 -5.94 20.82
CA ASN A 95 3.81 -4.84 21.77
C ASN A 95 3.94 -3.49 21.04
N ILE A 96 4.79 -3.42 20.03
CA ILE A 96 4.99 -2.20 19.24
C ILE A 96 3.69 -1.81 18.51
N ALA A 97 3.05 -2.78 17.85
CA ALA A 97 1.79 -2.55 17.14
C ALA A 97 0.68 -2.02 18.06
N SER A 98 0.51 -2.67 19.24
CA SER A 98 -0.61 -2.38 20.13
C SER A 98 -0.41 -1.13 20.97
N TYR A 99 0.81 -0.90 21.48
CA TYR A 99 1.06 0.19 22.43
C TYR A 99 1.64 1.45 21.76
N ASP A 100 2.59 1.31 20.84
CA ASP A 100 3.22 2.48 20.23
C ASP A 100 2.36 3.02 19.07
N HIS A 101 1.89 2.14 18.19
CA HIS A 101 1.08 2.54 17.03
C HIS A 101 -0.43 2.43 17.24
N ARG A 102 -0.88 1.86 18.36
CA ARG A 102 -2.30 1.71 18.75
C ARG A 102 -3.14 1.05 17.66
N ILE A 103 -2.57 0.04 17.01
CA ILE A 103 -3.27 -0.74 15.99
C ILE A 103 -4.31 -1.62 16.69
N GLY A 104 -5.59 -1.45 16.34
CA GLY A 104 -6.66 -2.29 16.87
C GLY A 104 -6.75 -3.64 16.15
N GLN A 105 -7.23 -4.67 16.84
CA GLN A 105 -7.50 -6.02 16.28
C GLN A 105 -6.27 -6.63 15.57
N VAL A 106 -5.13 -6.57 16.25
CA VAL A 106 -3.86 -7.10 15.75
C VAL A 106 -3.88 -8.63 15.78
N GLU A 107 -3.45 -9.25 14.69
CA GLU A 107 -3.10 -10.67 14.59
C GLU A 107 -1.59 -10.82 14.45
N THR A 108 -1.03 -11.95 14.85
CA THR A 108 0.40 -12.26 14.71
C THR A 108 0.66 -13.34 13.66
N ALA A 109 1.85 -13.35 13.10
CA ALA A 109 2.34 -14.34 12.14
C ALA A 109 3.86 -14.48 12.24
N ASP A 110 4.40 -15.47 11.52
CA ASP A 110 5.85 -15.68 11.33
C ASP A 110 6.58 -15.75 12.68
N ASP A 111 6.14 -16.67 13.55
CA ASP A 111 6.67 -16.87 14.91
C ASP A 111 6.63 -15.59 15.75
N GLU A 112 5.53 -14.85 15.66
CA GLU A 112 5.27 -13.58 16.36
C GLU A 112 6.22 -12.42 16.01
N THR A 113 7.06 -12.59 15.00
CA THR A 113 7.90 -11.48 14.49
C THR A 113 7.13 -10.47 13.67
N VAL A 114 5.88 -10.78 13.32
CA VAL A 114 4.96 -9.93 12.56
C VAL A 114 3.66 -9.77 13.33
N ALA A 115 3.16 -8.53 13.39
CA ALA A 115 1.84 -8.17 13.92
C ALA A 115 1.12 -7.29 12.90
N TYR A 116 -0.13 -7.61 12.55
CA TYR A 116 -0.82 -6.95 11.43
C TYR A 116 -2.33 -6.79 11.65
N ALA A 117 -2.88 -5.81 10.96
CA ALA A 117 -4.31 -5.55 10.80
C ALA A 117 -4.60 -5.17 9.34
N GLY A 118 -5.80 -4.69 9.04
CA GLY A 118 -6.19 -4.40 7.65
C GLY A 118 -5.45 -3.23 6.98
N ARG A 119 -4.95 -2.26 7.76
CA ARG A 119 -4.32 -1.04 7.24
C ARG A 119 -2.94 -0.76 7.84
N ALA A 120 -2.47 -1.59 8.75
CA ALA A 120 -1.16 -1.38 9.37
C ALA A 120 -0.56 -2.72 9.81
N ALA A 121 0.77 -2.75 9.86
CA ALA A 121 1.52 -3.90 10.35
C ALA A 121 2.86 -3.46 10.95
N VAL A 122 3.37 -4.26 11.86
CA VAL A 122 4.71 -4.12 12.43
C VAL A 122 5.45 -5.42 12.23
N SER A 123 6.73 -5.33 11.93
CA SER A 123 7.63 -6.48 12.03
C SER A 123 8.86 -6.14 12.86
N VAL A 124 9.51 -7.18 13.39
CA VAL A 124 10.74 -7.06 14.16
C VAL A 124 11.78 -8.05 13.62
N VAL A 125 12.97 -7.56 13.32
CA VAL A 125 14.14 -8.34 12.93
C VAL A 125 15.17 -8.22 14.05
N SER A 126 15.52 -9.33 14.68
CA SER A 126 16.52 -9.38 15.75
C SER A 126 17.92 -9.06 15.21
N CYS A 127 18.67 -8.26 15.94
CA CYS A 127 20.06 -7.88 15.70
C CYS A 127 21.00 -8.38 16.82
N GLY A 128 20.70 -9.54 17.36
CA GLY A 128 21.39 -10.13 18.50
C GLY A 128 20.55 -10.03 19.79
N GLU A 129 21.22 -10.00 20.94
CA GLU A 129 20.54 -10.11 22.23
C GLU A 129 19.92 -8.79 22.72
N GLU A 130 20.47 -7.65 22.32
CA GLU A 130 20.07 -6.34 22.88
C GLU A 130 19.25 -5.47 21.92
N LYS A 131 19.42 -5.63 20.62
CA LYS A 131 18.85 -4.74 19.60
C LYS A 131 18.05 -5.50 18.55
N ALA A 132 17.10 -4.79 18.00
CA ALA A 132 16.30 -5.23 16.86
C ALA A 132 15.99 -4.03 15.94
N VAL A 133 15.58 -4.32 14.72
CA VAL A 133 15.00 -3.34 13.79
C VAL A 133 13.51 -3.59 13.70
N SER A 134 12.71 -2.59 14.05
CA SER A 134 11.27 -2.58 13.84
C SER A 134 10.94 -1.88 12.53
N SER A 135 10.01 -2.47 11.76
CA SER A 135 9.43 -1.84 10.58
C SER A 135 7.93 -1.69 10.79
N TYR A 136 7.42 -0.48 10.63
CA TYR A 136 5.99 -0.17 10.70
C TYR A 136 5.48 0.24 9.33
N VAL A 137 4.52 -0.51 8.80
CA VAL A 137 3.82 -0.21 7.54
C VAL A 137 2.44 0.31 7.83
N ARG A 138 2.06 1.40 7.20
CA ARG A 138 0.73 1.99 7.31
C ARG A 138 0.17 2.37 5.94
N VAL A 139 -1.07 1.96 5.67
CA VAL A 139 -1.85 2.39 4.51
C VAL A 139 -2.64 3.65 4.86
N LEU A 140 -2.41 4.71 4.09
CA LEU A 140 -3.10 5.99 4.18
C LEU A 140 -4.27 6.03 3.19
N ALA A 141 -5.26 6.90 3.40
CA ALA A 141 -6.27 7.15 2.38
C ALA A 141 -5.64 7.91 1.20
N PRO A 142 -5.96 7.57 -0.05
CA PRO A 142 -7.00 6.66 -0.52
C PRO A 142 -6.57 5.18 -0.70
N GLY A 143 -5.45 4.74 -0.16
CA GLY A 143 -5.05 3.33 -0.18
C GLY A 143 -6.11 2.41 0.47
N ARG A 144 -6.08 1.13 0.12
CA ARG A 144 -7.11 0.15 0.46
C ARG A 144 -6.73 -0.68 1.69
N SER A 145 -7.74 -1.06 2.46
CA SER A 145 -7.58 -2.00 3.56
C SER A 145 -7.63 -3.45 3.06
N GLY A 146 -6.76 -4.31 3.59
CA GLY A 146 -6.75 -5.72 3.24
C GLY A 146 -5.87 -6.54 4.18
N LYS A 147 -6.47 -7.25 5.15
CA LYS A 147 -5.73 -7.99 6.17
C LYS A 147 -4.77 -9.03 5.57
N LYS A 148 -5.24 -9.82 4.61
CA LYS A 148 -4.41 -10.83 3.92
C LYS A 148 -3.25 -10.16 3.16
N ALA A 149 -3.54 -9.10 2.40
CA ALA A 149 -2.53 -8.37 1.64
C ALA A 149 -1.50 -7.71 2.56
N MET A 150 -1.94 -7.15 3.70
CA MET A 150 -1.04 -6.55 4.68
C MET A 150 -0.10 -7.59 5.31
N ARG A 151 -0.63 -8.77 5.67
CA ARG A 151 0.20 -9.88 6.15
C ARG A 151 1.25 -10.29 5.12
N GLU A 152 0.82 -10.54 3.87
CA GLU A 152 1.73 -10.95 2.79
C GLU A 152 2.79 -9.88 2.52
N LEU A 153 2.41 -8.59 2.54
CA LEU A 153 3.31 -7.47 2.33
C LEU A 153 4.38 -7.41 3.42
N ILE A 154 3.97 -7.37 4.69
CA ILE A 154 4.92 -7.21 5.80
C ILE A 154 5.82 -8.44 5.97
N SER A 155 5.30 -9.66 5.79
CA SER A 155 6.11 -10.89 5.84
C SER A 155 7.16 -10.92 4.73
N GLY A 156 6.78 -10.58 3.49
CA GLY A 156 7.71 -10.51 2.36
C GLY A 156 8.74 -9.39 2.51
N TYR A 157 8.32 -8.20 2.94
CA TYR A 157 9.21 -7.10 3.27
C TYR A 157 10.25 -7.50 4.33
N THR A 158 9.80 -8.13 5.42
CA THR A 158 10.67 -8.57 6.52
C THR A 158 11.67 -9.63 6.07
N ALA A 159 11.25 -10.59 5.24
CA ALA A 159 12.14 -11.60 4.68
C ALA A 159 13.24 -10.97 3.81
N SER A 160 12.88 -10.00 2.96
CA SER A 160 13.81 -9.26 2.12
C SER A 160 14.76 -8.41 2.96
N LEU A 161 14.26 -7.72 3.98
CA LEU A 161 15.05 -6.89 4.88
C LEU A 161 16.11 -7.71 5.64
N ARG A 162 15.74 -8.90 6.13
CA ARG A 162 16.71 -9.83 6.78
C ARG A 162 17.88 -10.19 5.87
N GLY A 163 17.64 -10.31 4.56
CA GLY A 163 18.67 -10.61 3.57
C GLY A 163 19.64 -9.45 3.29
N GLN A 164 19.34 -8.24 3.76
CA GLN A 164 20.14 -7.03 3.55
C GLN A 164 21.03 -6.65 4.74
N ASP A 165 21.07 -7.48 5.80
CA ASP A 165 21.77 -7.17 7.05
C ASP A 165 21.38 -5.80 7.64
N PRO A 166 20.13 -5.61 8.09
CA PRO A 166 19.65 -4.33 8.57
C PRO A 166 20.26 -3.88 9.90
N CYS A 167 21.13 -4.70 10.44
CA CYS A 167 21.73 -4.54 11.76
C CYS A 167 23.13 -3.90 11.73
N GLY A 168 23.74 -3.84 10.54
CA GLY A 168 25.08 -3.32 10.29
C GLY A 168 25.30 -1.84 10.58
#